data_eef42d6c3379dff8e2391b8840a24050
#
_entry.id   eef42d6c3379dff8e2391b8840a24050
#
_cell.length_a   1.000
_cell.length_b   1.000
_cell.length_c   1.000
_cell.angle_alpha   90.00
_cell.angle_beta   90.00
_cell.angle_gamma   90.00
#
_symmetry.space_group_name_H-M   'P 1'
#
loop_
_entity.id
_entity.type
_entity.pdbx_description
1 polymer ?
#
loop_
_entity_poly.entity_id
_entity_poly.type
_entity_poly.pdbx_seq_one_letter_code
_entity_poly.pdbx_strand_id
1 'polypeptide(L)' 'MKVKVHWIIDGIMEIDADTNEAAEALADEKLRSFINANPELTKAFGATAIQGHAVTDGDDH' A
#
# COMPACT_ATOMS: atom_id res chain seq x y z
N MET A 1 26.03 12.48 11.19
CA MET A 1 25.25 11.80 12.24
C MET A 1 24.05 11.11 11.61
N LYS A 2 23.55 10.05 12.24
CA LYS A 2 22.44 9.28 11.69
C LYS A 2 21.18 9.65 12.43
N VAL A 3 20.15 9.99 11.65
CA VAL A 3 18.86 10.35 12.22
C VAL A 3 17.81 9.41 11.62
N LYS A 4 16.96 8.84 12.44
CA LYS A 4 15.88 8.00 11.98
C LYS A 4 14.71 8.90 11.60
N VAL A 5 14.19 8.70 10.38
CA VAL A 5 13.06 9.48 9.89
C VAL A 5 11.94 8.51 9.54
N HIS A 6 10.79 8.68 10.17
CA HIS A 6 9.61 7.89 9.83
C HIS A 6 8.91 8.58 8.66
N TRP A 7 8.67 7.83 7.59
CA TRP A 7 8.07 8.42 6.40
C TRP A 7 6.84 7.61 6.01
N ILE A 8 5.92 8.30 5.35
CA ILE A 8 4.66 7.70 4.90
C ILE A 8 4.36 8.23 3.50
N ILE A 9 3.99 7.33 2.61
CA ILE A 9 3.42 7.70 1.32
C ILE A 9 2.00 7.17 1.29
N ASP A 10 1.07 8.04 0.98
CA ASP A 10 -0.34 7.68 0.98
C ASP A 10 -0.91 7.90 -0.42
N GLY A 11 -1.83 7.02 -0.83
CA GLY A 11 -2.43 7.13 -2.14
C GLY A 11 -3.69 6.30 -2.24
N ILE A 12 -4.44 6.53 -3.30
CA ILE A 12 -5.67 5.81 -3.58
C ILE A 12 -5.56 5.22 -4.97
N MET A 13 -5.83 3.92 -5.10
CA MET A 13 -5.88 3.29 -6.40
C MET A 13 -7.26 2.68 -6.61
N GLU A 14 -7.70 2.68 -7.85
CA GLU A 14 -8.97 2.07 -8.20
C GLU A 14 -8.74 0.64 -8.63
N ILE A 15 -9.52 -0.28 -8.07
CA ILE A 15 -9.39 -1.70 -8.38
C ILE A 15 -10.78 -2.24 -8.69
N ASP A 16 -10.88 -2.91 -9.82
CA ASP A 16 -12.13 -3.53 -10.25
C ASP A 16 -12.26 -4.87 -9.54
N ALA A 17 -13.16 -4.95 -8.59
CA ALA A 17 -13.38 -6.16 -7.81
C ALA A 17 -14.82 -6.22 -7.35
N ASP A 18 -15.26 -7.43 -7.00
CA ASP A 18 -16.66 -7.65 -6.60
C ASP A 18 -16.93 -7.27 -5.15
N THR A 19 -15.91 -7.31 -4.31
CA THR A 19 -16.08 -7.01 -2.90
C THR A 19 -14.93 -6.15 -2.41
N ASN A 20 -15.13 -5.52 -1.27
CA ASN A 20 -14.06 -4.74 -0.65
C ASN A 20 -12.86 -5.62 -0.28
N GLU A 21 -13.14 -6.81 0.23
CA GLU A 21 -12.06 -7.73 0.58
C GLU A 21 -11.25 -8.14 -0.64
N ALA A 22 -11.91 -8.39 -1.77
CA ALA A 22 -11.21 -8.74 -2.99
C ALA A 22 -10.36 -7.59 -3.49
N ALA A 23 -10.88 -6.37 -3.38
CA ALA A 23 -10.13 -5.19 -3.79
C ALA A 23 -8.89 -5.00 -2.92
N GLU A 24 -9.05 -5.19 -1.61
CA GLU A 24 -7.91 -5.06 -0.69
C GLU A 24 -6.85 -6.11 -0.97
N ALA A 25 -7.27 -7.33 -1.27
CA ALA A 25 -6.33 -8.40 -1.59
C ALA A 25 -5.56 -8.11 -2.86
N LEU A 26 -6.26 -7.56 -3.88
CA LEU A 26 -5.60 -7.23 -5.13
C LEU A 26 -4.63 -6.06 -4.95
N ALA A 27 -5.01 -5.07 -4.14
CA ALA A 27 -4.12 -3.95 -3.86
C ALA A 27 -2.86 -4.44 -3.13
N ASP A 28 -3.05 -5.31 -2.15
CA ASP A 28 -1.92 -5.87 -1.41
C ASP A 28 -0.98 -6.63 -2.34
N GLU A 29 -1.55 -7.44 -3.23
CA GLU A 29 -0.75 -8.21 -4.17
C GLU A 29 0.05 -7.30 -5.09
N LYS A 30 -0.57 -6.24 -5.60
CA LYS A 30 0.12 -5.32 -6.49
C LYS A 30 1.24 -4.58 -5.77
N LEU A 31 0.99 -4.17 -4.54
CA LEU A 31 2.00 -3.46 -3.76
C LEU A 31 3.18 -4.38 -3.41
N ARG A 32 2.89 -5.60 -3.00
CA ARG A 32 3.95 -6.55 -2.68
C ARG A 32 4.77 -6.90 -3.91
N SER A 33 4.12 -7.04 -5.05
CA SER A 33 4.82 -7.33 -6.29
C SER A 33 5.78 -6.18 -6.66
N PHE A 34 5.32 -4.95 -6.48
CA PHE A 34 6.16 -3.78 -6.74
C PHE A 34 7.35 -3.75 -5.79
N ILE A 35 7.10 -4.01 -4.51
CA ILE A 35 8.16 -3.97 -3.51
C ILE A 35 9.19 -5.07 -3.76
N ASN A 36 8.74 -6.25 -4.18
CA ASN A 36 9.65 -7.33 -4.52
C ASN A 36 10.52 -6.98 -5.71
N ALA A 37 9.97 -6.23 -6.65
CA ALA A 37 10.73 -5.79 -7.82
C ALA A 37 11.64 -4.61 -7.51
N ASN A 38 11.42 -3.94 -6.37
CA ASN A 38 12.19 -2.76 -6.00
C ASN A 38 12.68 -2.91 -4.56
N PRO A 39 13.68 -3.78 -4.33
CA PRO A 39 14.12 -4.08 -2.96
C PRO A 39 14.70 -2.87 -2.22
N GLU A 40 14.99 -1.80 -2.91
CA GLU A 40 15.49 -0.60 -2.25
C GLU A 40 14.48 0.01 -1.28
N LEU A 41 13.18 -0.21 -1.52
CA LEU A 41 12.17 0.27 -0.59
C LEU A 41 12.39 -0.30 0.80
N THR A 42 12.76 -1.57 0.89
CA THR A 42 13.02 -2.21 2.17
C THR A 42 14.44 -1.93 2.65
N LYS A 43 15.41 -2.07 1.76
CA LYS A 43 16.83 -2.01 2.17
C LYS A 43 17.31 -0.60 2.40
N ALA A 44 17.00 0.31 1.48
CA ALA A 44 17.52 1.67 1.56
C ALA A 44 16.57 2.60 2.31
N PHE A 45 15.27 2.41 2.14
CA PHE A 45 14.28 3.30 2.74
C PHE A 45 13.62 2.71 3.97
N GLY A 46 13.85 1.43 4.26
CA GLY A 46 13.40 0.82 5.51
C GLY A 46 11.91 0.53 5.57
N ALA A 47 11.28 0.26 4.44
CA ALA A 47 9.86 -0.09 4.45
C ALA A 47 9.64 -1.41 5.19
N THR A 48 8.74 -1.41 6.15
CA THR A 48 8.52 -2.58 6.99
C THR A 48 7.07 -3.06 7.00
N ALA A 49 6.15 -2.31 6.42
CA ALA A 49 4.74 -2.68 6.46
C ALA A 49 4.04 -2.27 5.19
N ILE A 50 3.07 -3.08 4.79
CA ILE A 50 2.17 -2.76 3.68
C ILE A 50 0.77 -2.78 4.26
N GLN A 51 0.02 -1.70 4.07
CA GLN A 51 -1.33 -1.58 4.60
C GLN A 51 -2.23 -1.00 3.53
N GLY A 52 -3.43 -1.54 3.46
CA GLY A 52 -4.43 -1.01 2.57
C GLY A 52 -5.81 -1.41 3.04
N HIS A 53 -6.77 -0.55 2.78
CA HIS A 53 -8.15 -0.88 3.10
C HIS A 53 -9.05 -0.18 2.09
N ALA A 54 -10.21 -0.76 1.86
CA ALA A 54 -11.15 -0.19 0.93
C ALA A 54 -11.72 1.10 1.48
N VAL A 55 -11.85 2.07 0.60
CA VAL A 55 -12.42 3.37 0.95
C VAL A 55 -13.79 3.45 0.29
N THR A 56 -14.80 3.75 1.08
CA THR A 56 -16.14 3.90 0.54
C THR A 56 -16.32 5.34 0.11
N ASP A 57 -16.26 5.53 -1.17
CA ASP A 57 -16.26 6.85 -1.74
C ASP A 57 -17.67 7.37 -1.88
N GLY A 58 -17.94 8.53 -1.34
CA GLY A 58 -19.21 9.20 -1.48
C GLY A 58 -20.34 8.54 -0.78
N ASP A 59 -20.05 7.76 0.17
CA ASP A 59 -21.08 6.98 0.73
C ASP A 59 -21.48 7.42 2.05
N ASP A 60 -21.73 7.60 2.15
CA ASP A 60 -21.90 7.64 3.06
C ASP A 60 -22.90 7.69 3.36
N HIS A 61 -23.07 7.52 3.12
CA HIS A 61 -24.04 7.55 3.17
C HIS A 61 -24.60 7.34 3.86
#